data_02522772710dfc6399d917553f63d730
#
_entry.id   02522772710dfc6399d917553f63d730
#
_cell.length_a   1.000
_cell.length_b   1.000
_cell.length_c   1.000
_cell.angle_alpha   90.00
_cell.angle_beta   90.00
_cell.angle_gamma   90.00
#
_symmetry.space_group_name_H-M   'P 1'
#
loop_
_entity.id
_entity.type
_entity.pdbx_description
1 polymer ?
#
loop_
_entity_poly.entity_id
_entity_poly.type
_entity_poly.pdbx_seq_one_letter_code
_entity_poly.pdbx_strand_id
1 'polypeptide(L)'
;MSGPERLAFAANLYRVPAGEGYFLVDAGLPWEAKKLLSLLASPPLFLFLTHHHLDHAGGARALWERYGVPVFAHPQEWPYLTGEKPRPPLPIPLLGHRLANLAPPLPKEALRPVEEGMALAGWRVVHLPGHTLGQVGLFREGILLAGDALRGKGLPPRFINEDHALAKKTVRKILDLGARWVYIGHGGPLPRERVEALARKLGV
;
A
#
# COMPACT_ATOMS: atom_id res chain seq x y z
N MET A 1 3.64 10.52 -20.30
CA MET A 1 3.18 10.86 -18.92
C MET A 1 4.30 10.54 -17.96
N SER A 2 4.55 11.39 -16.97
CA SER A 2 5.52 11.10 -15.90
C SER A 2 5.04 9.90 -15.07
N GLY A 3 5.99 9.02 -14.68
CA GLY A 3 5.68 7.86 -13.83
C GLY A 3 5.37 8.26 -12.37
N PRO A 4 5.09 7.25 -11.50
CA PRO A 4 4.90 7.48 -10.07
C PRO A 4 6.14 8.14 -9.44
N GLU A 5 5.95 9.26 -8.74
CA GLU A 5 6.99 9.92 -7.95
C GLU A 5 7.05 9.29 -6.57
N ARG A 6 8.22 8.78 -6.19
CA ARG A 6 8.44 8.22 -4.85
C ARG A 6 8.70 9.32 -3.83
N LEU A 7 7.92 9.34 -2.78
CA LEU A 7 8.13 10.13 -1.59
C LEU A 7 8.74 9.23 -0.50
N ALA A 8 9.94 9.58 -0.02
CA ALA A 8 10.67 8.76 0.95
C ALA A 8 10.23 9.06 2.40
N PHE A 9 9.59 8.08 3.01
CA PHE A 9 9.13 8.05 4.40
C PHE A 9 9.56 6.73 5.04
N ALA A 10 9.00 6.34 6.17
CA ALA A 10 9.24 5.02 6.79
C ALA A 10 8.89 3.89 5.81
N ALA A 11 7.74 4.00 5.14
CA ALA A 11 7.45 3.29 3.90
C ALA A 11 7.57 4.24 2.70
N ASN A 12 7.69 3.73 1.49
CA ASN A 12 7.58 4.53 0.28
C ASN A 12 6.12 4.89 0.05
N LEU A 13 5.85 6.17 -0.10
CA LEU A 13 4.59 6.68 -0.60
C LEU A 13 4.77 7.06 -2.06
N TYR A 14 3.69 7.08 -2.84
CA TYR A 14 3.79 7.49 -4.23
C TYR A 14 2.77 8.58 -4.56
N ARG A 15 3.26 9.67 -5.18
CA ARG A 15 2.44 10.66 -5.87
C ARG A 15 2.30 10.21 -7.32
N VAL A 16 1.06 10.01 -7.77
CA VAL A 16 0.77 9.47 -9.10
C VAL A 16 -0.02 10.48 -9.90
N PRO A 17 0.52 11.01 -11.01
CA PRO A 17 -0.19 11.94 -11.87
C PRO A 17 -1.48 11.34 -12.44
N ALA A 18 -2.57 12.13 -12.44
CA ALA A 18 -3.88 11.73 -12.96
C ALA A 18 -4.64 12.95 -13.48
N GLY A 19 -4.82 13.04 -14.80
CA GLY A 19 -5.40 14.22 -15.45
C GLY A 19 -4.59 15.49 -15.12
N GLU A 20 -5.29 16.53 -14.67
CA GLU A 20 -4.66 17.80 -14.24
C GLU A 20 -4.22 17.78 -12.76
N GLY A 21 -4.39 16.67 -12.05
CA GLY A 21 -4.05 16.51 -10.67
C GLY A 21 -3.18 15.28 -10.38
N TYR A 22 -3.29 14.77 -9.18
CA TYR A 22 -2.59 13.56 -8.75
C TYR A 22 -3.38 12.85 -7.65
N PHE A 23 -3.08 11.60 -7.41
CA PHE A 23 -3.50 10.88 -6.23
C PHE A 23 -2.30 10.36 -5.44
N LEU A 24 -2.52 9.98 -4.19
CA LEU A 24 -1.49 9.38 -3.34
C LEU A 24 -1.73 7.89 -3.19
N VAL A 25 -0.64 7.14 -3.12
CA VAL A 25 -0.62 5.73 -2.69
C VAL A 25 0.13 5.68 -1.38
N ASP A 26 -0.59 5.22 -0.35
CA ASP A 26 -0.19 5.19 1.05
C ASP A 26 0.06 6.57 1.69
N ALA A 27 0.15 6.62 3.02
CA ALA A 27 0.12 7.85 3.81
C ALA A 27 1.20 7.94 4.90
N GLY A 28 2.08 6.95 5.03
CA GLY A 28 3.16 6.94 6.03
C GLY A 28 2.69 6.72 7.46
N LEU A 29 3.60 6.93 8.40
CA LEU A 29 3.34 6.85 9.83
C LEU A 29 2.51 8.04 10.35
N PRO A 30 1.77 7.90 11.45
CA PRO A 30 0.95 9.00 11.99
C PRO A 30 1.76 10.28 12.28
N TRP A 31 2.97 10.15 12.81
CA TRP A 31 3.84 11.29 13.12
C TRP A 31 4.53 11.90 11.89
N GLU A 32 4.49 11.22 10.75
CA GLU A 32 4.96 11.74 9.45
C GLU A 32 3.89 12.56 8.73
N ALA A 33 2.63 12.53 9.18
CA ALA A 33 1.50 13.19 8.52
C ALA A 33 1.72 14.69 8.30
N LYS A 34 2.29 15.41 9.28
CA LYS A 34 2.62 16.83 9.14
C LYS A 34 3.62 17.08 8.02
N LYS A 35 4.66 16.26 7.91
CA LYS A 35 5.64 16.31 6.82
C LYS A 35 4.97 16.01 5.47
N LEU A 36 4.13 14.98 5.41
CA LEU A 36 3.40 14.63 4.18
C LEU A 36 2.55 15.82 3.72
N LEU A 37 1.72 16.40 4.59
CA LEU A 37 0.87 17.55 4.27
C LEU A 37 1.68 18.75 3.78
N SER A 38 2.88 19.01 4.32
CA SER A 38 3.73 20.13 3.89
C SER A 38 4.35 19.94 2.49
N LEU A 39 4.41 18.71 1.98
CA LEU A 39 4.89 18.40 0.63
C LEU A 39 3.80 18.51 -0.45
N LEU A 40 2.53 18.69 -0.05
CA LEU A 40 1.41 18.74 -0.98
C LEU A 40 1.07 20.20 -1.32
N ALA A 41 1.36 20.61 -2.54
CA ALA A 41 1.04 21.96 -3.05
C ALA A 41 -0.47 22.17 -3.28
N SER A 42 -1.21 21.08 -3.51
CA SER A 42 -2.67 21.06 -3.69
C SER A 42 -3.26 19.78 -3.10
N PRO A 43 -4.58 19.71 -2.85
CA PRO A 43 -5.22 18.48 -2.42
C PRO A 43 -5.02 17.36 -3.45
N PRO A 44 -4.73 16.11 -3.03
CA PRO A 44 -4.80 14.97 -3.94
C PRO A 44 -6.26 14.68 -4.33
N LEU A 45 -6.48 14.05 -5.48
CA LEU A 45 -7.82 13.63 -5.91
C LEU A 45 -8.42 12.60 -4.96
N PHE A 46 -7.58 11.71 -4.45
CA PHE A 46 -7.91 10.68 -3.46
C PHE A 46 -6.63 10.11 -2.84
N LEU A 47 -6.81 9.35 -1.77
CA LEU A 47 -5.80 8.47 -1.20
C LEU A 47 -6.15 7.01 -1.55
N PHE A 48 -5.19 6.25 -2.08
CA PHE A 48 -5.28 4.80 -2.25
C PHE A 48 -4.41 4.15 -1.18
N LEU A 49 -4.98 3.29 -0.33
CA LEU A 49 -4.23 2.52 0.65
C LEU A 49 -4.01 1.10 0.11
N THR A 50 -2.74 0.68 0.08
CA THR A 50 -2.40 -0.68 -0.30
C THR A 50 -2.84 -1.69 0.74
N HIS A 51 -2.70 -1.36 2.04
CA HIS A 51 -3.12 -2.17 3.18
C HIS A 51 -3.14 -1.33 4.48
N HIS A 52 -3.54 -1.95 5.60
CA HIS A 52 -3.81 -1.26 6.87
C HIS A 52 -2.60 -1.01 7.76
N HIS A 53 -1.40 -1.49 7.46
CA HIS A 53 -0.25 -1.34 8.37
C HIS A 53 0.08 0.11 8.67
N LEU A 54 0.65 0.33 9.87
CA LEU A 54 0.85 1.64 10.47
C LEU A 54 1.64 2.61 9.58
N ASP A 55 2.70 2.11 8.94
CA ASP A 55 3.61 2.86 8.09
C ASP A 55 3.07 3.13 6.67
N HIS A 56 1.92 2.56 6.34
CA HIS A 56 1.18 2.79 5.09
C HIS A 56 -0.08 3.62 5.31
N ALA A 57 -0.84 3.34 6.36
CA ALA A 57 -2.14 3.96 6.62
C ALA A 57 -2.12 5.02 7.73
N GLY A 58 -1.01 5.20 8.44
CA GLY A 58 -0.96 6.03 9.64
C GLY A 58 -1.30 7.49 9.46
N GLY A 59 -0.93 8.09 8.34
CA GLY A 59 -1.22 9.48 8.00
C GLY A 59 -2.58 9.71 7.33
N ALA A 60 -3.34 8.64 7.02
CA ALA A 60 -4.58 8.74 6.23
C ALA A 60 -5.65 9.62 6.89
N ARG A 61 -5.81 9.53 8.22
CA ARG A 61 -6.76 10.35 8.97
C ARG A 61 -6.47 11.84 8.81
N ALA A 62 -5.20 12.24 8.92
CA ALA A 62 -4.80 13.65 8.79
C ALA A 62 -5.04 14.19 7.37
N LEU A 63 -4.83 13.38 6.33
CA LEU A 63 -5.16 13.73 4.95
C LEU A 63 -6.66 13.94 4.76
N TRP A 64 -7.47 13.05 5.29
CA TRP A 64 -8.93 13.16 5.21
C TRP A 64 -9.43 14.39 5.96
N GLU A 65 -8.97 14.64 7.19
CA GLU A 65 -9.35 15.83 7.97
C GLU A 65 -8.95 17.15 7.30
N ARG A 66 -7.79 17.15 6.63
CA ARG A 66 -7.28 18.36 5.99
C ARG A 66 -7.95 18.69 4.67
N TYR A 67 -8.33 17.68 3.89
CA TYR A 67 -8.76 17.88 2.50
C TYR A 67 -10.11 17.24 2.16
N GLY A 68 -10.70 16.43 3.04
CA GLY A 68 -11.95 15.71 2.75
C GLY A 68 -11.86 14.67 1.64
N VAL A 69 -10.65 14.26 1.25
CA VAL A 69 -10.44 13.35 0.10
C VAL A 69 -10.91 11.93 0.41
N PRO A 70 -11.54 11.23 -0.56
CA PRO A 70 -11.92 9.84 -0.38
C PRO A 70 -10.69 8.94 -0.22
N VAL A 71 -10.81 7.92 0.63
CA VAL A 71 -9.77 6.92 0.90
C VAL A 71 -10.20 5.57 0.33
N PHE A 72 -9.56 5.15 -0.74
CA PHE A 72 -9.82 3.87 -1.39
C PHE A 72 -9.01 2.76 -0.73
N ALA A 73 -9.68 1.70 -0.28
CA ALA A 73 -9.06 0.53 0.33
C ALA A 73 -9.93 -0.71 0.12
N HIS A 74 -9.30 -1.89 0.09
CA HIS A 74 -10.03 -3.15 0.02
C HIS A 74 -10.91 -3.36 1.26
N PRO A 75 -12.15 -3.86 1.16
CA PRO A 75 -13.07 -4.02 2.30
C PRO A 75 -12.51 -4.85 3.46
N GLN A 76 -11.64 -5.82 3.21
CA GLN A 76 -10.99 -6.61 4.26
C GLN A 76 -10.03 -5.79 5.15
N GLU A 77 -9.56 -4.64 4.69
CA GLU A 77 -8.69 -3.73 5.45
C GLU A 77 -9.50 -2.80 6.38
N TRP A 78 -10.79 -2.58 6.07
CA TRP A 78 -11.63 -1.60 6.75
C TRP A 78 -11.73 -1.80 8.27
N PRO A 79 -11.91 -3.02 8.81
CA PRO A 79 -12.01 -3.20 10.26
C PRO A 79 -10.77 -2.69 11.02
N TYR A 80 -9.59 -2.75 10.40
CA TYR A 80 -8.34 -2.24 10.97
C TYR A 80 -8.22 -0.73 10.77
N LEU A 81 -8.67 -0.22 9.64
CA LEU A 81 -8.63 1.22 9.32
C LEU A 81 -9.62 2.02 10.16
N THR A 82 -10.79 1.45 10.47
CA THR A 82 -11.82 2.09 11.32
C THR A 82 -11.60 1.87 12.81
N GLY A 83 -10.66 1.01 13.19
CA GLY A 83 -10.42 0.65 14.59
C GLY A 83 -11.42 -0.36 15.18
N GLU A 84 -12.30 -0.97 14.35
CA GLU A 84 -13.19 -2.05 14.78
C GLU A 84 -12.40 -3.30 15.20
N LYS A 85 -11.24 -3.52 14.57
CA LYS A 85 -10.27 -4.55 14.95
C LYS A 85 -8.91 -3.93 15.22
N PRO A 86 -8.18 -4.40 16.23
CA PRO A 86 -6.81 -3.97 16.46
C PRO A 86 -5.91 -4.49 15.32
N ARG A 87 -4.96 -3.67 14.89
CA ARG A 87 -3.92 -4.11 13.94
C ARG A 87 -3.04 -5.20 14.57
N PRO A 88 -2.56 -6.15 13.76
CA PRO A 88 -1.58 -7.14 14.23
C PRO A 88 -0.38 -6.46 14.90
N PRO A 89 0.19 -7.04 15.97
CA PRO A 89 1.30 -6.45 16.68
C PRO A 89 2.56 -6.37 15.80
N LEU A 90 3.31 -5.27 15.92
CA LEU A 90 4.66 -5.21 15.39
C LEU A 90 5.56 -6.23 16.12
N PRO A 91 6.62 -6.73 15.48
CA PRO A 91 7.54 -7.70 16.10
C PRO A 91 8.47 -7.03 17.13
N ILE A 92 7.90 -6.28 18.06
CA ILE A 92 8.58 -5.57 19.16
C ILE A 92 8.01 -6.10 20.46
N PRO A 93 8.82 -6.80 21.29
CA PRO A 93 8.36 -7.33 22.56
C PRO A 93 7.70 -6.25 23.42
N LEU A 94 6.60 -6.58 24.10
CA LEU A 94 5.81 -5.77 25.03
C LEU A 94 5.15 -4.51 24.43
N LEU A 95 5.72 -3.90 23.39
CA LEU A 95 5.24 -2.63 22.81
C LEU A 95 4.56 -2.79 21.44
N GLY A 96 4.77 -3.93 20.76
CA GLY A 96 4.34 -4.10 19.37
C GLY A 96 2.85 -3.90 19.14
N HIS A 97 2.01 -4.35 20.06
CA HIS A 97 0.55 -4.17 19.97
C HIS A 97 0.13 -2.70 20.11
N ARG A 98 0.70 -1.99 21.10
CA ARG A 98 0.42 -0.56 21.29
C ARG A 98 0.89 0.26 20.10
N LEU A 99 2.10 0.02 19.63
CA LEU A 99 2.67 0.77 18.49
C LEU A 99 1.91 0.53 17.20
N ALA A 100 1.50 -0.70 16.90
CA ALA A 100 0.71 -1.00 15.70
C ALA A 100 -0.62 -0.23 15.64
N ASN A 101 -1.18 0.11 16.80
CA ASN A 101 -2.48 0.75 16.93
C ASN A 101 -2.42 2.26 17.23
N LEU A 102 -1.29 2.92 16.96
CA LEU A 102 -1.13 4.37 17.11
C LEU A 102 -1.81 5.18 16.00
N ALA A 103 -2.15 4.57 14.85
CA ALA A 103 -2.84 5.29 13.79
C ALA A 103 -4.26 5.67 14.23
N PRO A 104 -4.64 6.94 14.14
CA PRO A 104 -6.02 7.36 14.37
C PRO A 104 -6.97 6.62 13.42
N PRO A 105 -8.12 6.14 13.91
CA PRO A 105 -9.09 5.44 13.05
C PRO A 105 -9.70 6.38 12.02
N LEU A 106 -9.93 5.86 10.81
CA LEU A 106 -10.69 6.56 9.78
C LEU A 106 -12.19 6.42 10.04
N PRO A 107 -13.01 7.47 9.82
CA PRO A 107 -14.44 7.31 9.82
C PRO A 107 -14.89 6.55 8.58
N LYS A 108 -15.98 5.77 8.70
CA LYS A 108 -16.48 4.93 7.59
C LYS A 108 -16.83 5.75 6.34
N GLU A 109 -17.33 6.96 6.52
CA GLU A 109 -17.67 7.86 5.42
C GLU A 109 -16.47 8.30 4.58
N ALA A 110 -15.25 8.22 5.11
CA ALA A 110 -14.02 8.47 4.33
C ALA A 110 -13.71 7.33 3.35
N LEU A 111 -14.12 6.11 3.67
CA LEU A 111 -13.71 4.90 2.94
C LEU A 111 -14.54 4.69 1.67
N ARG A 112 -13.87 4.24 0.63
CA ARG A 112 -14.46 3.77 -0.64
C ARG A 112 -13.89 2.38 -0.97
N PRO A 113 -14.74 1.41 -1.31
CA PRO A 113 -14.28 0.05 -1.59
C PRO A 113 -13.53 -0.01 -2.91
N VAL A 114 -12.51 -0.86 -2.94
CA VAL A 114 -11.86 -1.30 -4.19
C VAL A 114 -11.77 -2.81 -4.23
N GLU A 115 -11.88 -3.36 -5.44
CA GLU A 115 -11.83 -4.78 -5.70
C GLU A 115 -11.00 -5.07 -6.95
N GLU A 116 -10.60 -6.33 -7.11
CA GLU A 116 -9.86 -6.83 -8.28
C GLU A 116 -10.52 -6.39 -9.59
N GLY A 117 -9.73 -5.82 -10.49
CA GLY A 117 -10.18 -5.41 -11.82
C GLY A 117 -10.82 -4.03 -11.91
N MET A 118 -11.17 -3.39 -10.79
CA MET A 118 -11.74 -2.04 -10.77
C MET A 118 -10.77 -1.04 -11.42
N ALA A 119 -11.31 -0.12 -12.23
CA ALA A 119 -10.54 0.98 -12.81
C ALA A 119 -10.59 2.21 -11.89
N LEU A 120 -9.45 2.79 -11.56
CA LEU A 120 -9.31 3.98 -10.73
C LEU A 120 -8.28 4.94 -11.36
N ALA A 121 -8.72 6.09 -11.84
CA ALA A 121 -7.87 7.08 -12.52
C ALA A 121 -6.98 6.49 -13.63
N GLY A 122 -7.50 5.55 -14.42
CA GLY A 122 -6.78 4.89 -15.51
C GLY A 122 -5.83 3.76 -15.07
N TRP A 123 -5.81 3.44 -13.77
CA TRP A 123 -5.11 2.28 -13.22
C TRP A 123 -6.09 1.15 -12.93
N ARG A 124 -5.67 -0.09 -13.11
CA ARG A 124 -6.44 -1.28 -12.72
C ARG A 124 -6.05 -1.69 -11.30
N VAL A 125 -7.02 -1.85 -10.42
CA VAL A 125 -6.82 -2.43 -9.08
C VAL A 125 -6.48 -3.91 -9.21
N VAL A 126 -5.46 -4.35 -8.49
CA VAL A 126 -5.01 -5.75 -8.44
C VAL A 126 -4.96 -6.21 -7.00
N HIS A 127 -5.68 -7.26 -6.67
CA HIS A 127 -5.62 -7.88 -5.35
C HIS A 127 -4.34 -8.70 -5.22
N LEU A 128 -3.51 -8.39 -4.21
CA LEU A 128 -2.18 -8.96 -3.98
C LEU A 128 -2.08 -9.57 -2.56
N PRO A 129 -2.95 -10.53 -2.22
CA PRO A 129 -3.08 -10.98 -0.84
C PRO A 129 -1.87 -11.78 -0.36
N GLY A 130 -1.69 -11.81 0.97
CA GLY A 130 -0.68 -12.61 1.65
C GLY A 130 0.08 -11.86 2.73
N HIS A 131 0.56 -10.63 2.44
CA HIS A 131 1.10 -9.75 3.48
C HIS A 131 -0.03 -9.31 4.42
N THR A 132 -1.11 -8.73 3.87
CA THR A 132 -2.44 -8.74 4.46
C THR A 132 -3.40 -9.45 3.50
N LEU A 133 -4.56 -9.92 4.00
CA LEU A 133 -5.53 -10.60 3.15
C LEU A 133 -6.23 -9.64 2.17
N GLY A 134 -6.39 -8.39 2.55
CA GLY A 134 -6.99 -7.35 1.71
C GLY A 134 -5.98 -6.51 0.91
N GLN A 135 -4.69 -6.87 0.91
CA GLN A 135 -3.71 -6.04 0.21
C GLN A 135 -4.03 -5.91 -1.28
N VAL A 136 -3.99 -4.68 -1.78
CA VAL A 136 -4.21 -4.31 -3.18
C VAL A 136 -3.06 -3.49 -3.75
N GLY A 137 -2.94 -3.50 -5.06
CA GLY A 137 -2.02 -2.66 -5.82
C GLY A 137 -2.71 -1.99 -6.99
N LEU A 138 -1.98 -1.16 -7.71
CA LEU A 138 -2.44 -0.48 -8.91
C LEU A 138 -1.52 -0.81 -10.09
N PHE A 139 -2.10 -1.31 -11.18
CA PHE A 139 -1.36 -1.72 -12.37
C PHE A 139 -1.75 -0.88 -13.58
N ARG A 140 -0.75 -0.36 -14.31
CA ARG A 140 -0.93 0.32 -15.59
C ARG A 140 0.33 0.22 -16.45
N GLU A 141 0.18 -0.17 -17.71
CA GLU A 141 1.25 -0.13 -18.74
C GLU A 141 2.58 -0.79 -18.31
N GLY A 142 2.50 -1.91 -17.58
CA GLY A 142 3.68 -2.63 -17.07
C GLY A 142 4.28 -2.06 -15.79
N ILE A 143 3.66 -1.07 -15.18
CA ILE A 143 4.00 -0.53 -13.86
C ILE A 143 3.00 -1.05 -12.83
N LEU A 144 3.50 -1.64 -11.74
CA LEU A 144 2.71 -2.09 -10.60
C LEU A 144 3.15 -1.35 -9.33
N LEU A 145 2.21 -0.68 -8.67
CA LEU A 145 2.37 -0.16 -7.31
C LEU A 145 1.86 -1.26 -6.37
N ALA A 146 2.73 -1.94 -5.65
CA ALA A 146 2.43 -3.22 -5.00
C ALA A 146 2.40 -3.17 -3.46
N GLY A 147 2.69 -2.00 -2.85
CA GLY A 147 2.84 -1.94 -1.39
C GLY A 147 3.85 -2.98 -0.88
N ASP A 148 3.48 -3.73 0.13
CA ASP A 148 4.33 -4.76 0.75
C ASP A 148 4.08 -6.19 0.24
N ALA A 149 3.48 -6.35 -0.96
CA ALA A 149 3.45 -7.66 -1.63
C ALA A 149 4.87 -8.20 -1.89
N LEU A 150 5.82 -7.28 -2.10
CA LEU A 150 7.25 -7.53 -2.22
C LEU A 150 8.05 -6.47 -1.43
N ARG A 151 9.27 -6.82 -1.05
CA ARG A 151 10.27 -5.90 -0.48
C ARG A 151 11.57 -5.99 -1.28
N GLY A 152 12.48 -5.06 -1.09
CA GLY A 152 13.75 -4.99 -1.84
C GLY A 152 14.60 -6.27 -1.79
N LYS A 153 14.45 -7.08 -0.73
CA LYS A 153 15.15 -8.36 -0.54
C LYS A 153 14.28 -9.60 -0.82
N GLY A 154 13.04 -9.44 -1.27
CA GLY A 154 12.11 -10.53 -1.57
C GLY A 154 10.74 -10.38 -0.90
N LEU A 155 10.17 -11.46 -0.39
CA LEU A 155 8.94 -11.40 0.40
C LEU A 155 9.20 -10.73 1.77
N PRO A 156 8.17 -10.10 2.34
CA PRO A 156 8.18 -9.74 3.76
C PRO A 156 8.48 -10.97 4.63
N PRO A 157 9.12 -10.81 5.80
CA PRO A 157 9.36 -11.92 6.73
C PRO A 157 8.08 -12.68 7.04
N ARG A 158 8.20 -14.02 7.20
CA ARG A 158 7.04 -14.90 7.38
C ARG A 158 6.12 -14.48 8.54
N PHE A 159 6.69 -13.98 9.62
CA PHE A 159 5.96 -13.63 10.84
C PHE A 159 5.16 -12.32 10.74
N ILE A 160 5.34 -11.53 9.66
CA ILE A 160 4.54 -10.32 9.41
C ILE A 160 3.57 -10.49 8.25
N ASN A 161 3.48 -11.68 7.65
CA ASN A 161 2.49 -12.01 6.64
C ASN A 161 1.30 -12.70 7.32
N GLU A 162 0.09 -12.27 7.01
CA GLU A 162 -1.14 -12.97 7.44
C GLU A 162 -1.22 -14.37 6.83
N ASP A 163 -0.83 -14.51 5.54
CA ASP A 163 -0.71 -15.81 4.86
C ASP A 163 0.55 -15.85 3.99
N HIS A 164 1.59 -16.49 4.50
CA HIS A 164 2.87 -16.58 3.77
C HIS A 164 2.80 -17.48 2.52
N ALA A 165 1.93 -18.50 2.51
CA ALA A 165 1.78 -19.36 1.34
C ALA A 165 1.08 -18.58 0.20
N LEU A 166 0.07 -17.79 0.56
CA LEU A 166 -0.62 -16.91 -0.36
C LEU A 166 0.31 -15.80 -0.89
N ALA A 167 1.16 -15.21 -0.03
CA ALA A 167 2.17 -14.23 -0.44
C ALA A 167 3.11 -14.80 -1.52
N LYS A 168 3.52 -16.07 -1.43
CA LYS A 168 4.29 -16.74 -2.49
C LYS A 168 3.51 -16.82 -3.80
N LYS A 169 2.23 -17.21 -3.78
CA LYS A 169 1.38 -17.27 -4.98
C LYS A 169 1.21 -15.89 -5.61
N THR A 170 1.16 -14.84 -4.80
CA THR A 170 1.09 -13.46 -5.25
C THR A 170 2.33 -13.05 -6.07
N VAL A 171 3.52 -13.58 -5.78
CA VAL A 171 4.71 -13.36 -6.63
C VAL A 171 4.47 -13.85 -8.05
N ARG A 172 3.88 -15.04 -8.22
CA ARG A 172 3.53 -15.58 -9.53
C ARG A 172 2.50 -14.70 -10.24
N LYS A 173 1.45 -14.28 -9.52
CA LYS A 173 0.43 -13.36 -10.07
C LYS A 173 1.06 -12.07 -10.59
N ILE A 174 2.03 -11.48 -9.89
CA ILE A 174 2.74 -10.26 -10.33
C ILE A 174 3.47 -10.49 -11.66
N LEU A 175 4.09 -11.66 -11.86
CA LEU A 175 4.73 -12.00 -13.13
C LEU A 175 3.70 -12.18 -14.25
N ASP A 176 2.59 -12.86 -13.99
CA ASP A 176 1.51 -13.14 -14.95
C ASP A 176 0.78 -11.84 -15.39
N LEU A 177 0.79 -10.80 -14.57
CA LEU A 177 0.32 -9.46 -14.93
C LEU A 177 1.16 -8.79 -16.02
N GLY A 178 2.38 -9.26 -16.28
CA GLY A 178 3.29 -8.62 -17.20
C GLY A 178 3.93 -7.34 -16.65
N ALA A 179 4.03 -7.19 -15.33
CA ALA A 179 4.68 -6.04 -14.71
C ALA A 179 6.17 -6.01 -15.11
N ARG A 180 6.61 -4.88 -15.67
CA ARG A 180 8.02 -4.59 -16.00
C ARG A 180 8.74 -3.97 -14.81
N TRP A 181 8.03 -3.14 -14.06
CA TRP A 181 8.50 -2.46 -12.86
C TRP A 181 7.51 -2.62 -11.73
N VAL A 182 7.99 -3.01 -10.56
CA VAL A 182 7.19 -3.16 -9.34
C VAL A 182 7.67 -2.14 -8.30
N TYR A 183 6.85 -1.16 -8.02
CA TYR A 183 7.07 -0.14 -7.01
C TYR A 183 6.56 -0.67 -5.68
N ILE A 184 7.42 -0.73 -4.67
CA ILE A 184 7.21 -1.43 -3.40
C ILE A 184 7.23 -0.49 -2.21
N GLY A 185 6.65 -0.90 -1.09
CA GLY A 185 6.60 -0.12 0.15
C GLY A 185 7.97 0.05 0.80
N HIS A 186 8.87 -0.91 0.69
CA HIS A 186 10.20 -0.83 1.33
C HIS A 186 11.33 -1.23 0.39
N GLY A 187 12.10 -0.23 -0.01
CA GLY A 187 13.23 -0.37 -0.94
C GLY A 187 13.02 0.41 -2.24
N GLY A 188 13.85 0.13 -3.25
CA GLY A 188 13.68 0.70 -4.59
C GLY A 188 12.71 -0.10 -5.44
N PRO A 189 12.26 0.46 -6.59
CA PRO A 189 11.47 -0.30 -7.54
C PRO A 189 12.25 -1.53 -8.03
N LEU A 190 11.54 -2.63 -8.21
CA LEU A 190 12.10 -3.89 -8.68
C LEU A 190 11.83 -4.05 -10.17
N PRO A 191 12.84 -4.26 -11.02
CA PRO A 191 12.64 -4.66 -12.39
C PRO A 191 12.14 -6.12 -12.44
N ARG A 192 11.48 -6.49 -13.53
CA ARG A 192 10.88 -7.82 -13.74
C ARG A 192 11.85 -8.96 -13.42
N GLU A 193 13.10 -8.85 -13.86
CA GLU A 193 14.13 -9.90 -13.67
C GLU A 193 14.40 -10.21 -12.20
N ARG A 194 14.27 -9.22 -11.32
CA ARG A 194 14.41 -9.41 -9.86
C ARG A 194 13.21 -10.20 -9.31
N VAL A 195 12.00 -9.94 -9.82
CA VAL A 195 10.79 -10.69 -9.42
C VAL A 195 10.85 -12.13 -9.94
N GLU A 196 11.33 -12.34 -11.16
CA GLU A 196 11.57 -13.67 -11.74
C GLU A 196 12.60 -14.47 -10.93
N ALA A 197 13.72 -13.83 -10.55
CA ALA A 197 14.74 -14.46 -9.70
C ALA A 197 14.15 -14.86 -8.33
N LEU A 198 13.27 -14.02 -7.76
CA LEU A 198 12.57 -14.33 -6.52
C LEU A 198 11.61 -15.51 -6.70
N ALA A 199 10.80 -15.53 -7.77
CA ALA A 199 9.86 -16.62 -8.06
C ALA A 199 10.60 -17.96 -8.17
N ARG A 200 11.70 -18.00 -8.92
CA ARG A 200 12.58 -19.20 -9.01
C ARG A 200 13.07 -19.66 -7.64
N LYS A 201 13.53 -18.73 -6.79
CA LYS A 201 14.00 -19.03 -5.42
C LYS A 201 12.89 -19.60 -4.52
N LEU A 202 11.65 -19.14 -4.73
CA LEU A 202 10.47 -19.55 -3.95
C LEU A 202 9.79 -20.81 -4.50
N GLY A 203 10.16 -21.26 -5.69
CA GLY A 203 9.54 -22.41 -6.38
C GLY A 203 8.11 -22.10 -6.88
N VAL A 204 7.85 -20.90 -7.37
CA VAL A 204 6.53 -20.45 -7.87
C VAL A 204 6.62 -19.79 -9.25
#